data_29d6ea13c521c844ea304f9c40b5ca40
#
_entry.id   29d6ea13c521c844ea304f9c40b5ca40
#
_cell.length_a   1.000
_cell.length_b   1.000
_cell.length_c   1.000
_cell.angle_alpha   90.00
_cell.angle_beta   90.00
_cell.angle_gamma   90.00
#
_symmetry.space_group_name_H-M   'P 1'
#
loop_
_entity.id
_entity.type
_entity.pdbx_description
1 polymer ?
#
loop_
_entity_poly.entity_id
_entity_poly.type
_entity_poly.pdbx_seq_one_letter_code
_entity_poly.pdbx_strand_id
1 'polypeptide(L)'
;MKVTTLTVDCGGTGIKASVLDKGGKVLIDFPYLKTPYPLSPSKLIGIIQDFVKADLRIKRVTVGLPGMIRNGKVVVIPHYININGPRSAVDPNLKKAWYGFDMQSILQKRLKLPTLVLNDAEVHAAAVIEGRGLETVLTFGTGLGSAIFSDGNLAPHLEISHATIRYGKSIDTWIGEQARRRMGNQLWSRRVKSLIQELYPMIIWDKLYI
;
A
#
# COMPACT_ATOMS: atom_id res chain seq x y z
N MET A 1 -1.32 -28.78 -8.21
CA MET A 1 -0.32 -28.10 -7.35
C MET A 1 -1.01 -26.99 -6.57
N LYS A 2 -0.81 -26.88 -5.26
CA LYS A 2 -1.37 -25.77 -4.46
C LYS A 2 -0.69 -24.46 -4.90
N VAL A 3 -1.48 -23.46 -5.29
CA VAL A 3 -0.97 -22.12 -5.62
C VAL A 3 -0.58 -21.42 -4.32
N THR A 4 0.69 -21.03 -4.20
CA THR A 4 1.21 -20.28 -3.08
C THR A 4 1.58 -18.87 -3.52
N THR A 5 1.27 -17.90 -2.69
CA THR A 5 1.50 -16.48 -2.96
C THR A 5 2.48 -15.94 -1.95
N LEU A 6 3.59 -15.36 -2.39
CA LEU A 6 4.39 -14.48 -1.56
C LEU A 6 3.72 -13.11 -1.53
N THR A 7 3.40 -12.62 -0.34
CA THR A 7 2.96 -11.24 -0.13
C THR A 7 4.08 -10.48 0.53
N VAL A 8 4.39 -9.28 0.04
CA VAL A 8 5.41 -8.40 0.61
C VAL A 8 4.76 -7.04 0.87
N ASP A 9 4.70 -6.66 2.13
CA ASP A 9 4.24 -5.36 2.59
C ASP A 9 5.47 -4.47 2.84
N CYS A 10 5.67 -3.50 1.97
CA CYS A 10 6.82 -2.62 1.97
C CYS A 10 6.46 -1.28 2.63
N GLY A 11 6.76 -1.13 3.90
CA GLY A 11 6.53 0.11 4.64
C GLY A 11 7.73 1.06 4.69
N GLY A 12 7.50 2.30 5.10
CA GLY A 12 8.57 3.30 5.29
C GLY A 12 9.54 2.95 6.42
N THR A 13 9.17 2.09 7.37
CA THR A 13 10.01 1.71 8.51
C THR A 13 10.42 0.24 8.48
N GLY A 14 9.69 -0.60 7.76
CA GLY A 14 9.96 -2.03 7.70
C GLY A 14 9.28 -2.72 6.54
N ILE A 15 9.82 -3.87 6.20
CA ILE A 15 9.32 -4.77 5.17
C ILE A 15 8.88 -6.05 5.87
N LYS A 16 7.66 -6.50 5.61
CA LYS A 16 7.09 -7.77 6.07
C LYS A 16 6.82 -8.65 4.86
N ALA A 17 7.00 -9.94 5.02
CA ALA A 17 6.70 -10.88 3.95
C ALA A 17 6.13 -12.17 4.53
N SER A 18 5.15 -12.76 3.85
CA SER A 18 4.54 -14.02 4.22
C SER A 18 4.19 -14.82 2.96
N VAL A 19 4.24 -16.15 3.07
CA VAL A 19 3.74 -17.07 2.03
C VAL A 19 2.36 -17.52 2.43
N LEU A 20 1.40 -17.31 1.54
CA LEU A 20 0.00 -17.67 1.75
C LEU A 20 -0.39 -18.84 0.85
N ASP A 21 -1.31 -19.67 1.30
CA ASP A 21 -1.98 -20.66 0.44
C ASP A 21 -3.10 -20.00 -0.40
N LYS A 22 -3.81 -20.80 -1.20
CA LYS A 22 -4.92 -20.34 -2.05
C LYS A 22 -6.07 -19.71 -1.24
N GLY A 23 -6.27 -20.12 0.01
CA GLY A 23 -7.32 -19.63 0.90
C GLY A 23 -6.89 -18.42 1.75
N GLY A 24 -5.66 -17.92 1.57
CA GLY A 24 -5.14 -16.79 2.36
C GLY A 24 -4.53 -17.19 3.70
N LYS A 25 -4.44 -18.49 4.02
CA LYS A 25 -3.80 -18.97 5.25
C LYS A 25 -2.29 -18.78 5.14
N VAL A 26 -1.69 -18.19 6.20
CA VAL A 26 -0.23 -18.06 6.30
C VAL A 26 0.41 -19.43 6.44
N LEU A 27 1.34 -19.76 5.55
CA LEU A 27 2.16 -20.97 5.57
C LEU A 27 3.55 -20.70 6.13
N ILE A 28 4.12 -19.54 5.80
CA ILE A 28 5.42 -19.06 6.27
C ILE A 28 5.28 -17.58 6.57
N ASP A 29 5.83 -17.17 7.69
CA ASP A 29 6.00 -15.75 8.03
C ASP A 29 7.49 -15.46 8.14
N PHE A 30 7.98 -14.51 7.35
CA PHE A 30 9.39 -14.13 7.36
C PHE A 30 9.67 -13.16 8.52
N PRO A 31 10.88 -13.17 9.06
CA PRO A 31 11.28 -12.18 10.04
C PRO A 31 11.10 -10.75 9.52
N TYR A 32 10.66 -9.86 10.39
CA TYR A 32 10.57 -8.43 10.10
C TYR A 32 11.94 -7.88 9.68
N LEU A 33 11.97 -7.20 8.53
CA LEU A 33 13.16 -6.53 8.02
C LEU A 33 12.98 -5.01 8.16
N LYS A 34 13.85 -4.37 8.93
CA LYS A 34 13.90 -2.89 8.95
C LYS A 34 14.23 -2.38 7.55
N THR A 35 13.48 -1.38 7.06
CA THR A 35 13.71 -0.81 5.72
C THR A 35 15.14 -0.27 5.62
N PRO A 36 15.97 -0.80 4.70
CA PRO A 36 17.40 -0.50 4.65
C PRO A 36 17.68 0.75 3.81
N TYR A 37 17.60 1.92 4.42
CA TYR A 37 17.88 3.18 3.74
C TYR A 37 19.39 3.39 3.48
N PRO A 38 19.76 4.09 2.39
CA PRO A 38 18.92 4.49 1.29
C PRO A 38 18.40 3.28 0.50
N LEU A 39 17.14 3.34 0.06
CA LEU A 39 16.48 2.23 -0.62
C LEU A 39 16.20 2.56 -2.09
N SER A 40 17.01 2.01 -2.98
CA SER A 40 16.79 2.09 -4.43
C SER A 40 15.84 0.99 -4.92
N PRO A 41 15.21 1.13 -6.12
CA PRO A 41 14.41 0.07 -6.73
C PRO A 41 15.16 -1.25 -6.84
N SER A 42 16.44 -1.22 -7.27
CA SER A 42 17.25 -2.43 -7.42
C SER A 42 17.52 -3.14 -6.09
N LYS A 43 17.72 -2.38 -5.02
CA LYS A 43 17.91 -2.95 -3.68
C LYS A 43 16.65 -3.62 -3.17
N LEU A 44 15.47 -3.00 -3.36
CA LEU A 44 14.19 -3.62 -3.00
C LEU A 44 13.92 -4.89 -3.80
N ILE A 45 14.20 -4.87 -5.11
CA ILE A 45 14.09 -6.07 -5.96
C ILE A 45 14.97 -7.20 -5.42
N GLY A 46 16.20 -6.92 -5.01
CA GLY A 46 17.10 -7.90 -4.41
C GLY A 46 16.49 -8.54 -3.15
N ILE A 47 15.93 -7.75 -2.26
CA ILE A 47 15.25 -8.22 -1.04
C ILE A 47 14.08 -9.16 -1.39
N ILE A 48 13.25 -8.78 -2.38
CA ILE A 48 12.12 -9.60 -2.80
C ILE A 48 12.60 -10.91 -3.45
N GLN A 49 13.68 -10.87 -4.23
CA GLN A 49 14.30 -12.07 -4.80
C GLN A 49 14.78 -13.04 -3.71
N ASP A 50 15.33 -12.53 -2.62
CA ASP A 50 15.81 -13.39 -1.52
C ASP A 50 14.65 -14.08 -0.79
N PHE A 51 13.50 -13.41 -0.59
CA PHE A 51 12.30 -14.07 -0.09
C PHE A 51 11.80 -15.19 -1.04
N VAL A 52 11.82 -14.96 -2.36
CA VAL A 52 11.41 -15.98 -3.34
C VAL A 52 12.35 -17.17 -3.34
N LYS A 53 13.66 -16.95 -3.19
CA LYS A 53 14.66 -18.06 -3.12
C LYS A 53 14.52 -18.89 -1.86
N ALA A 54 14.03 -18.30 -0.77
CA ALA A 54 13.86 -19.00 0.50
C ALA A 54 12.74 -20.05 0.48
N ASP A 55 11.79 -19.97 -0.47
CA ASP A 55 10.77 -21.01 -0.66
C ASP A 55 10.41 -21.21 -2.15
N LEU A 56 10.91 -22.29 -2.72
CA LEU A 56 10.70 -22.64 -4.13
C LEU A 56 9.25 -23.03 -4.46
N ARG A 57 8.36 -23.15 -3.47
CA ARG A 57 6.93 -23.43 -3.67
C ARG A 57 6.14 -22.19 -4.09
N ILE A 58 6.73 -20.99 -3.96
CA ILE A 58 6.10 -19.72 -4.37
C ILE A 58 5.79 -19.76 -5.87
N LYS A 59 4.55 -19.46 -6.22
CA LYS A 59 4.04 -19.50 -7.61
C LYS A 59 3.63 -18.14 -8.15
N ARG A 60 3.41 -17.17 -7.28
CA ARG A 60 3.09 -15.79 -7.62
C ARG A 60 3.51 -14.84 -6.49
N VAL A 61 3.67 -13.57 -6.81
CA VAL A 61 4.12 -12.53 -5.87
C VAL A 61 3.16 -11.35 -5.89
N THR A 62 2.80 -10.84 -4.73
CA THR A 62 2.09 -9.56 -4.57
C THR A 62 2.93 -8.64 -3.71
N VAL A 63 3.13 -7.41 -4.14
CA VAL A 63 3.94 -6.40 -3.44
C VAL A 63 3.10 -5.16 -3.21
N GLY A 64 2.94 -4.78 -1.94
CA GLY A 64 2.38 -3.50 -1.52
C GLY A 64 3.50 -2.47 -1.35
N LEU A 65 3.40 -1.33 -2.01
CA LEU A 65 4.35 -0.21 -1.90
C LEU A 65 3.71 1.01 -1.23
N PRO A 66 4.43 1.75 -0.40
CA PRO A 66 3.90 2.90 0.32
C PRO A 66 3.89 4.15 -0.57
N GLY A 67 2.95 4.24 -1.50
CA GLY A 67 2.84 5.36 -2.43
C GLY A 67 1.83 5.13 -3.56
N MET A 68 1.80 6.05 -4.50
CA MET A 68 0.89 5.99 -5.65
C MET A 68 1.42 5.02 -6.70
N ILE A 69 0.69 3.96 -6.96
CA ILE A 69 1.03 2.95 -7.97
C ILE A 69 -0.05 2.94 -9.05
N ARG A 70 0.37 2.94 -10.29
CA ARG A 70 -0.54 2.83 -11.43
C ARG A 70 -0.02 1.79 -12.42
N ASN A 71 -0.79 0.74 -12.66
CA ASN A 71 -0.42 -0.37 -13.56
C ASN A 71 0.98 -0.92 -13.25
N GLY A 72 1.28 -1.12 -11.96
CA GLY A 72 2.57 -1.63 -11.48
C GLY A 72 3.76 -0.67 -11.57
N LYS A 73 3.52 0.58 -12.02
CA LYS A 73 4.53 1.65 -12.08
C LYS A 73 4.41 2.59 -10.89
N VAL A 74 5.55 3.00 -10.38
CA VAL A 74 5.63 3.96 -9.28
C VAL A 74 5.38 5.37 -9.82
N VAL A 75 4.29 6.01 -9.41
CA VAL A 75 3.99 7.41 -9.72
C VAL A 75 4.65 8.32 -8.68
N VAL A 76 4.40 8.05 -7.40
CA VAL A 76 5.01 8.76 -6.27
C VAL A 76 5.30 7.75 -5.15
N ILE A 77 6.46 7.86 -4.51
CA ILE A 77 6.83 7.03 -3.36
C ILE A 77 7.55 7.88 -2.31
N PRO A 78 6.82 8.50 -1.36
CA PRO A 78 7.35 9.58 -0.53
C PRO A 78 8.45 9.14 0.43
N HIS A 79 8.46 7.89 0.88
CA HIS A 79 9.41 7.44 1.89
C HIS A 79 10.74 6.97 1.29
N TYR A 80 10.73 6.37 0.11
CA TYR A 80 11.91 5.73 -0.48
C TYR A 80 12.81 6.68 -1.25
N ILE A 81 12.37 7.90 -1.47
CA ILE A 81 13.20 8.97 -2.04
C ILE A 81 14.05 9.69 -1.00
N ASN A 82 13.93 9.33 0.27
CA ASN A 82 14.64 9.96 1.38
C ASN A 82 15.92 9.19 1.73
N ILE A 83 16.97 9.93 2.13
CA ILE A 83 18.31 9.36 2.39
C ILE A 83 18.27 8.38 3.55
N ASN A 84 17.66 8.76 4.68
CA ASN A 84 17.66 8.01 5.93
C ASN A 84 16.25 7.58 6.38
N GLY A 85 15.29 7.50 5.45
CA GLY A 85 13.92 7.13 5.72
C GLY A 85 12.97 8.30 5.95
N PRO A 86 11.75 8.03 6.41
CA PRO A 86 10.69 9.04 6.54
C PRO A 86 11.14 10.30 7.27
N ARG A 87 10.81 11.47 6.74
CA ARG A 87 11.14 12.81 7.29
C ARG A 87 12.60 13.22 7.20
N SER A 88 13.48 12.44 6.58
CA SER A 88 14.82 12.89 6.25
C SER A 88 14.88 13.63 4.91
N ALA A 89 16.04 14.18 4.56
CA ALA A 89 16.23 14.90 3.29
C ALA A 89 15.92 13.99 2.08
N VAL A 90 15.35 14.59 1.04
CA VAL A 90 15.09 13.92 -0.24
C VAL A 90 16.39 13.82 -1.02
N ASP A 91 16.66 12.64 -1.58
CA ASP A 91 17.74 12.42 -2.53
C ASP A 91 17.18 12.55 -3.96
N PRO A 92 17.66 13.53 -4.75
CA PRO A 92 17.22 13.71 -6.15
C PRO A 92 17.47 12.47 -7.02
N ASN A 93 18.54 11.72 -6.76
CA ASN A 93 18.88 10.52 -7.54
C ASN A 93 17.91 9.37 -7.21
N LEU A 94 17.56 9.18 -5.93
CA LEU A 94 16.52 8.22 -5.54
C LEU A 94 15.17 8.61 -6.13
N LYS A 95 14.80 9.89 -6.08
CA LYS A 95 13.57 10.40 -6.69
C LYS A 95 13.52 10.07 -8.18
N LYS A 96 14.61 10.36 -8.91
CA LYS A 96 14.73 10.03 -10.34
C LYS A 96 14.67 8.52 -10.59
N ALA A 97 15.27 7.70 -9.72
CA ALA A 97 15.29 6.25 -9.86
C ALA A 97 13.92 5.61 -9.61
N TRP A 98 13.11 6.17 -8.70
CA TRP A 98 11.82 5.62 -8.32
C TRP A 98 10.66 6.09 -9.20
N TYR A 99 10.63 7.37 -9.58
CA TYR A 99 9.49 7.92 -10.31
C TYR A 99 9.43 7.39 -11.74
N GLY A 100 8.29 6.84 -12.13
CA GLY A 100 8.08 6.16 -13.40
C GLY A 100 8.66 4.75 -13.48
N PHE A 101 9.28 4.24 -12.40
CA PHE A 101 9.88 2.90 -12.39
C PHE A 101 8.82 1.81 -12.51
N ASP A 102 8.94 0.96 -13.53
CA ASP A 102 8.03 -0.16 -13.77
C ASP A 102 8.43 -1.36 -12.90
N MET A 103 8.02 -1.28 -11.63
CA MET A 103 8.37 -2.29 -10.62
C MET A 103 7.78 -3.66 -10.95
N GLN A 104 6.54 -3.70 -11.43
CA GLN A 104 5.87 -4.96 -11.73
C GLN A 104 6.54 -5.72 -12.87
N SER A 105 6.73 -5.09 -14.01
CA SER A 105 7.33 -5.74 -15.18
C SER A 105 8.77 -6.21 -14.90
N ILE A 106 9.54 -5.41 -14.16
CA ILE A 106 10.91 -5.76 -13.82
C ILE A 106 10.96 -6.91 -12.83
N LEU A 107 10.12 -6.92 -11.79
CA LEU A 107 10.01 -8.04 -10.86
C LEU A 107 9.55 -9.30 -11.59
N GLN A 108 8.50 -9.23 -12.40
CA GLN A 108 8.00 -10.37 -13.17
C GLN A 108 9.08 -10.99 -14.05
N LYS A 109 9.86 -10.15 -14.75
CA LYS A 109 10.98 -10.59 -15.57
C LYS A 109 12.09 -11.26 -14.74
N ARG A 110 12.43 -10.66 -13.59
CA ARG A 110 13.53 -11.17 -12.75
C ARG A 110 13.18 -12.42 -11.97
N LEU A 111 11.94 -12.50 -11.47
CA LEU A 111 11.46 -13.63 -10.69
C LEU A 111 10.97 -14.80 -11.57
N LYS A 112 10.61 -14.52 -12.84
CA LYS A 112 9.92 -15.44 -13.76
C LYS A 112 8.61 -15.99 -13.14
N LEU A 113 7.94 -15.17 -12.33
CA LEU A 113 6.69 -15.48 -11.65
C LEU A 113 5.65 -14.39 -11.94
N PRO A 114 4.36 -14.73 -12.04
CA PRO A 114 3.29 -13.73 -12.05
C PRO A 114 3.45 -12.80 -10.85
N THR A 115 3.53 -11.51 -11.11
CA THR A 115 3.78 -10.51 -10.07
C THR A 115 2.77 -9.39 -10.18
N LEU A 116 2.20 -8.97 -9.05
CA LEU A 116 1.30 -7.84 -8.93
C LEU A 116 1.93 -6.82 -7.98
N VAL A 117 1.97 -5.56 -8.38
CA VAL A 117 2.48 -4.44 -7.56
C VAL A 117 1.38 -3.40 -7.41
N LEU A 118 0.99 -3.14 -6.17
CA LEU A 118 -0.12 -2.28 -5.77
C LEU A 118 0.34 -1.28 -4.70
N ASN A 119 -0.55 -0.35 -4.36
CA ASN A 119 -0.43 0.41 -3.13
C ASN A 119 -0.63 -0.53 -1.91
N ASP A 120 0.00 -0.21 -0.78
CA ASP A 120 -0.08 -0.99 0.46
C ASP A 120 -1.53 -1.10 1.00
N ALA A 121 -2.30 -0.01 0.96
CA ALA A 121 -3.70 -0.03 1.37
C ALA A 121 -4.56 -0.93 0.48
N GLU A 122 -4.28 -1.00 -0.83
CA GLU A 122 -4.98 -1.89 -1.77
C GLU A 122 -4.73 -3.37 -1.46
N VAL A 123 -3.49 -3.71 -1.09
CA VAL A 123 -3.14 -5.08 -0.69
C VAL A 123 -3.84 -5.47 0.61
N HIS A 124 -3.85 -4.58 1.61
CA HIS A 124 -4.55 -4.82 2.87
C HIS A 124 -6.06 -4.94 2.67
N ALA A 125 -6.62 -4.07 1.84
CA ALA A 125 -8.06 -4.05 1.55
C ALA A 125 -8.56 -5.37 0.92
N ALA A 126 -7.77 -5.99 0.06
CA ALA A 126 -8.13 -7.26 -0.57
C ALA A 126 -8.36 -8.41 0.43
N ALA A 127 -7.88 -8.28 1.68
CA ALA A 127 -8.07 -9.28 2.72
C ALA A 127 -9.42 -9.18 3.44
N VAL A 128 -10.16 -8.07 3.31
CA VAL A 128 -11.38 -7.81 4.09
C VAL A 128 -12.65 -7.72 3.26
N ILE A 129 -12.55 -7.55 1.95
CA ILE A 129 -13.71 -7.46 1.06
C ILE A 129 -14.44 -8.79 0.90
N GLU A 130 -15.73 -8.73 0.62
CA GLU A 130 -16.58 -9.90 0.32
C GLU A 130 -16.70 -10.18 -1.18
N GLY A 131 -16.35 -9.22 -2.03
CA GLY A 131 -16.37 -9.35 -3.48
C GLY A 131 -17.76 -9.17 -4.10
N ARG A 132 -18.61 -8.33 -3.52
CA ARG A 132 -19.98 -8.06 -3.99
C ARG A 132 -20.29 -6.58 -3.99
N GLY A 133 -20.78 -6.08 -5.11
CA GLY A 133 -21.15 -4.67 -5.26
C GLY A 133 -19.94 -3.74 -5.20
N LEU A 134 -20.17 -2.48 -4.84
CA LEU A 134 -19.14 -1.47 -4.66
C LEU A 134 -18.66 -1.44 -3.21
N GLU A 135 -17.49 -1.99 -2.96
CA GLU A 135 -16.88 -2.07 -1.63
C GLU A 135 -15.76 -1.05 -1.52
N THR A 136 -15.79 -0.25 -0.47
CA THR A 136 -14.74 0.74 -0.17
C THR A 136 -14.06 0.39 1.14
N VAL A 137 -12.73 0.41 1.15
CA VAL A 137 -11.91 0.22 2.35
C VAL A 137 -11.17 1.52 2.62
N LEU A 138 -11.28 2.03 3.84
CA LEU A 138 -10.56 3.20 4.32
C LEU A 138 -9.65 2.78 5.49
N THR A 139 -8.37 3.08 5.39
CA THR A 139 -7.39 2.83 6.45
C THR A 139 -6.89 4.14 7.03
N PHE A 140 -6.83 4.23 8.35
CA PHE A 140 -6.41 5.43 9.07
C PHE A 140 -5.08 5.18 9.78
N GLY A 141 -4.04 5.84 9.31
CA GLY A 141 -2.69 5.74 9.84
C GLY A 141 -1.98 7.10 9.79
N THR A 142 -0.80 7.16 9.19
CA THR A 142 -0.08 8.43 8.95
C THR A 142 -0.98 9.42 8.21
N GLY A 143 -1.77 8.92 7.26
CA GLY A 143 -2.80 9.61 6.51
C GLY A 143 -4.02 8.72 6.30
N LEU A 144 -4.77 8.94 5.21
CA LEU A 144 -5.86 8.12 4.72
C LEU A 144 -5.36 7.20 3.60
N GLY A 145 -5.42 5.89 3.81
CA GLY A 145 -5.36 4.93 2.70
C GLY A 145 -6.76 4.60 2.21
N SER A 146 -6.92 4.34 0.92
CA SER A 146 -8.19 3.96 0.33
C SER A 146 -8.02 2.90 -0.76
N ALA A 147 -9.00 1.99 -0.84
CA ALA A 147 -9.13 1.06 -1.95
C ALA A 147 -10.61 0.87 -2.26
N ILE A 148 -10.93 0.75 -3.54
CA ILE A 148 -12.30 0.57 -4.04
C ILE A 148 -12.34 -0.70 -4.88
N PHE A 149 -13.34 -1.51 -4.65
CA PHE A 149 -13.57 -2.76 -5.40
C PHE A 149 -14.99 -2.76 -5.97
N SER A 150 -15.13 -3.24 -7.19
CA SER A 150 -16.42 -3.50 -7.82
C SER A 150 -16.52 -4.99 -8.12
N ASP A 151 -17.47 -5.67 -7.48
CA ASP A 151 -17.67 -7.12 -7.59
C ASP A 151 -16.36 -7.91 -7.44
N GLY A 152 -15.58 -7.56 -6.40
CA GLY A 152 -14.29 -8.19 -6.07
C GLY A 152 -13.11 -7.77 -6.94
N ASN A 153 -13.32 -6.93 -7.95
CA ASN A 153 -12.25 -6.42 -8.79
C ASN A 153 -11.76 -5.06 -8.29
N LEU A 154 -10.45 -4.94 -8.09
CA LEU A 154 -9.85 -3.68 -7.66
C LEU A 154 -10.04 -2.60 -8.73
N ALA A 155 -10.65 -1.48 -8.35
CA ALA A 155 -10.73 -0.29 -9.18
C ALA A 155 -9.35 0.38 -9.34
N PRO A 156 -9.14 1.19 -10.39
CA PRO A 156 -7.93 1.98 -10.52
C PRO A 156 -7.69 2.85 -9.28
N HIS A 157 -6.45 2.88 -8.80
CA HIS A 157 -6.05 3.65 -7.62
C HIS A 157 -6.49 5.12 -7.70
N LEU A 158 -7.19 5.57 -6.66
CA LEU A 158 -7.56 6.96 -6.44
C LEU A 158 -6.94 7.44 -5.14
N GLU A 159 -6.08 8.47 -5.21
CA GLU A 159 -5.44 9.06 -4.03
C GLU A 159 -6.36 10.10 -3.39
N ILE A 160 -7.41 9.63 -2.76
CA ILE A 160 -8.45 10.46 -2.13
C ILE A 160 -7.86 11.32 -1.00
N SER A 161 -6.81 10.84 -0.36
CA SER A 161 -6.14 11.49 0.77
C SER A 161 -5.64 12.90 0.45
N HIS A 162 -5.32 13.16 -0.82
CA HIS A 162 -4.83 14.46 -1.30
C HIS A 162 -5.95 15.45 -1.64
N ALA A 163 -7.21 15.00 -1.67
CA ALA A 163 -8.32 15.92 -1.88
C ALA A 163 -8.39 16.97 -0.78
N THR A 164 -8.68 18.21 -1.17
CA THR A 164 -8.87 19.33 -0.22
C THR A 164 -10.27 19.24 0.36
N ILE A 165 -10.37 19.19 1.69
CA ILE A 165 -11.66 19.06 2.36
C ILE A 165 -12.12 20.35 3.06
N ARG A 166 -11.26 20.96 3.87
CA ARG A 166 -11.58 22.20 4.62
C ARG A 166 -10.35 23.11 4.77
N TYR A 167 -10.58 24.41 4.66
CA TYR A 167 -9.54 25.43 4.90
C TYR A 167 -8.26 25.19 4.09
N GLY A 168 -8.37 24.70 2.86
CA GLY A 168 -7.21 24.37 2.02
C GLY A 168 -6.36 23.19 2.49
N LYS A 169 -6.82 22.41 3.49
CA LYS A 169 -6.12 21.24 3.99
C LYS A 169 -6.55 19.97 3.24
N SER A 170 -5.57 19.14 2.92
CA SER A 170 -5.84 17.78 2.40
C SER A 170 -6.48 16.92 3.50
N ILE A 171 -7.16 15.87 3.08
CA ILE A 171 -7.72 14.86 3.99
C ILE A 171 -6.63 14.32 4.91
N ASP A 172 -5.44 13.98 4.40
CA ASP A 172 -4.30 13.52 5.21
C ASP A 172 -3.94 14.48 6.33
N THR A 173 -3.87 15.79 6.00
CA THR A 173 -3.55 16.80 7.01
C THR A 173 -4.66 16.96 8.04
N TRP A 174 -5.91 16.70 7.63
CA TRP A 174 -7.09 16.94 8.47
C TRP A 174 -7.38 15.80 9.44
N ILE A 175 -7.12 14.53 9.03
CA ILE A 175 -7.44 13.34 9.83
C ILE A 175 -6.27 12.40 10.13
N GLY A 176 -5.09 12.62 9.55
CA GLY A 176 -3.92 11.75 9.79
C GLY A 176 -3.48 11.74 11.26
N GLU A 177 -2.59 10.81 11.60
CA GLU A 177 -2.13 10.58 12.98
C GLU A 177 -1.66 11.84 13.71
N GLN A 178 -1.01 12.77 13.01
CA GLN A 178 -0.61 14.05 13.63
C GLN A 178 -1.81 14.88 14.08
N ALA A 179 -2.89 14.88 13.28
CA ALA A 179 -4.13 15.56 13.64
C ALA A 179 -4.79 14.87 14.84
N ARG A 180 -4.85 13.52 14.83
CA ARG A 180 -5.35 12.71 15.93
C ARG A 180 -4.64 13.01 17.26
N ARG A 181 -3.30 13.04 17.25
CA ARG A 181 -2.49 13.36 18.45
C ARG A 181 -2.73 14.75 18.99
N ARG A 182 -2.94 15.74 18.11
CA ARG A 182 -3.19 17.14 18.53
C ARG A 182 -4.56 17.36 19.13
N MET A 183 -5.61 16.68 18.61
CA MET A 183 -6.99 16.94 19.02
C MET A 183 -7.60 15.90 19.95
N GLY A 184 -6.94 14.76 20.12
CA GLY A 184 -7.46 13.61 20.88
C GLY A 184 -8.48 12.78 20.10
N ASN A 185 -8.68 11.54 20.57
CA ASN A 185 -9.48 10.53 19.87
C ASN A 185 -10.94 10.97 19.65
N GLN A 186 -11.56 11.63 20.63
CA GLN A 186 -12.99 11.98 20.55
C GLN A 186 -13.29 12.97 19.41
N LEU A 187 -12.51 14.05 19.28
CA LEU A 187 -12.67 15.02 18.20
C LEU A 187 -12.24 14.42 16.87
N TRP A 188 -11.19 13.60 16.88
CA TRP A 188 -10.73 12.91 15.70
C TRP A 188 -11.80 11.95 15.14
N SER A 189 -12.46 11.15 15.98
CA SER A 189 -13.54 10.25 15.55
C SER A 189 -14.72 11.01 14.94
N ARG A 190 -15.05 12.21 15.46
CA ARG A 190 -16.07 13.08 14.86
C ARG A 190 -15.67 13.53 13.45
N ARG A 191 -14.38 13.87 13.24
CA ARG A 191 -13.86 14.23 11.91
C ARG A 191 -13.90 13.06 10.94
N VAL A 192 -13.52 11.87 11.39
CA VAL A 192 -13.61 10.65 10.58
C VAL A 192 -15.06 10.40 10.15
N LYS A 193 -16.02 10.50 11.09
CA LYS A 193 -17.45 10.40 10.78
C LYS A 193 -17.89 11.43 9.73
N SER A 194 -17.51 12.69 9.89
CA SER A 194 -17.82 13.74 8.91
C SER A 194 -17.22 13.44 7.53
N LEU A 195 -15.98 12.98 7.49
CA LEU A 195 -15.33 12.58 6.23
C LEU A 195 -16.09 11.47 5.52
N ILE A 196 -16.50 10.43 6.25
CA ILE A 196 -17.28 9.32 5.70
C ILE A 196 -18.60 9.82 5.09
N GLN A 197 -19.29 10.73 5.80
CA GLN A 197 -20.53 11.35 5.32
C GLN A 197 -20.32 12.20 4.05
N GLU A 198 -19.16 12.85 3.92
CA GLU A 198 -18.80 13.66 2.76
C GLU A 198 -18.35 12.79 1.56
N LEU A 199 -17.69 11.66 1.82
CA LEU A 199 -17.25 10.73 0.77
C LEU A 199 -18.40 9.87 0.22
N TYR A 200 -19.39 9.53 1.03
CA TYR A 200 -20.49 8.66 0.62
C TYR A 200 -21.23 9.12 -0.66
N PRO A 201 -21.69 10.39 -0.77
CA PRO A 201 -22.38 10.83 -1.98
C PRO A 201 -21.49 10.88 -3.22
N MET A 202 -20.16 10.82 -3.06
CA MET A 202 -19.22 10.80 -4.18
C MET A 202 -18.93 9.39 -4.68
N ILE A 203 -18.89 8.40 -3.77
CA ILE A 203 -18.51 7.03 -4.10
C ILE A 203 -19.74 6.13 -4.18
N ILE A 204 -20.74 6.33 -3.30
CA ILE A 204 -22.00 5.58 -3.21
C ILE A 204 -21.73 4.07 -3.02
N TRP A 205 -20.86 3.72 -2.08
CA TRP A 205 -20.53 2.32 -1.78
C TRP A 205 -21.70 1.53 -1.21
N ASP A 206 -21.78 0.25 -1.56
CA ASP A 206 -22.70 -0.71 -0.95
C ASP A 206 -22.20 -1.12 0.43
N LYS A 207 -20.87 -1.24 0.60
CA LYS A 207 -20.22 -1.60 1.86
C LYS A 207 -18.94 -0.80 2.11
N LEU A 208 -18.79 -0.32 3.34
CA LEU A 208 -17.59 0.37 3.83
C LEU A 208 -16.90 -0.46 4.91
N TYR A 209 -15.59 -0.61 4.79
CA TYR A 209 -14.70 -1.18 5.82
C TYR A 209 -13.78 -0.08 6.36
N ILE A 210 -13.48 -0.14 7.69
CA ILE A 210 -12.63 0.82 8.38
C ILE A 210 -11.63 0.06 9.27
#